data_1d812270457543b8c5b54663dbf63905
#
_entry.id   1d812270457543b8c5b54663dbf63905
#
_cell.length_a   1.000
_cell.length_b   1.000
_cell.length_c   1.000
_cell.angle_alpha   90.00
_cell.angle_beta   90.00
_cell.angle_gamma   90.00
#
_symmetry.space_group_name_H-M   'P 1'
#
loop_
_entity.id
_entity.type
_entity.pdbx_description
1 polymer ?
#
loop_
_entity_poly.entity_id
_entity_poly.type
_entity_poly.pdbx_seq_one_letter_code
_entity_poly.pdbx_strand_id
1 'polypeptide(L)'
;MAVASLLDAGADEKVLLEVLKTIPAHGFDIKISRVSKSGLDCCDFNVVLDKDHENHDHDMEYLFGHDHIHSHEHMEEHVYNEDHTHLQEDTHHHEHRNLADVIAIIDKTHMTENARALAVKIFTILAQAEAKAHGTDINHVHFHEVGAIDSIADIIAVSVCLDNLAVDEVCIPSMNEGCGTVRCQHGILPVPVPAVANIIAEYGIAVNQMDIKGEFITPTGAAVAAAVRTTDRLPDKYIIKKIGIGAGKRTYERPSILRAMIIETDAESECGKANTGCDCLLYTSPSPRDAHESR
;
A
#
# COMPACT_ATOMS: atom_id res chain seq x y z
N MET A 1 -5.59 0.77 1.75
CA MET A 1 -5.70 0.65 3.23
C MET A 1 -5.17 1.88 3.96
N ALA A 2 -3.92 2.32 3.69
CA ALA A 2 -3.30 3.44 4.38
C ALA A 2 -4.14 4.73 4.29
N VAL A 3 -4.48 5.18 3.07
CA VAL A 3 -5.34 6.35 2.85
C VAL A 3 -6.65 6.23 3.63
N ALA A 4 -7.32 5.07 3.51
CA ALA A 4 -8.60 4.82 4.17
C ALA A 4 -8.51 4.93 5.70
N SER A 5 -7.44 4.40 6.31
CA SER A 5 -7.24 4.52 7.76
C SER A 5 -6.95 5.94 8.22
N LEU A 6 -6.26 6.74 7.40
CA LEU A 6 -5.98 8.15 7.70
C LEU A 6 -7.25 9.02 7.55
N LEU A 7 -8.06 8.77 6.53
CA LEU A 7 -9.38 9.42 6.38
C LEU A 7 -10.28 9.11 7.57
N ASP A 8 -10.37 7.84 7.96
CA ASP A 8 -11.18 7.41 9.11
C ASP A 8 -10.65 7.96 10.44
N ALA A 9 -9.34 8.22 10.54
CA ALA A 9 -8.70 8.91 11.67
C ALA A 9 -8.91 10.43 11.63
N GLY A 10 -9.51 10.98 10.56
CA GLY A 10 -9.95 12.37 10.48
C GLY A 10 -9.17 13.27 9.55
N ALA A 11 -8.42 12.73 8.59
CA ALA A 11 -7.91 13.53 7.48
C ALA A 11 -9.08 14.10 6.64
N ASP A 12 -8.91 15.31 6.13
CA ASP A 12 -9.97 16.02 5.40
C ASP A 12 -10.15 15.43 3.99
N GLU A 13 -11.27 14.74 3.79
CA GLU A 13 -11.65 14.14 2.52
C GLU A 13 -11.77 15.17 1.38
N LYS A 14 -12.26 16.39 1.68
CA LYS A 14 -12.42 17.43 0.65
C LYS A 14 -11.08 17.91 0.15
N VAL A 15 -10.15 18.17 1.05
CA VAL A 15 -8.77 18.57 0.70
C VAL A 15 -8.13 17.48 -0.15
N LEU A 16 -8.27 16.22 0.25
CA LEU A 16 -7.75 15.09 -0.51
C LEU A 16 -8.32 15.04 -1.93
N LEU A 17 -9.64 15.07 -2.07
CA LEU A 17 -10.30 14.99 -3.38
C LEU A 17 -9.99 16.21 -4.28
N GLU A 18 -9.82 17.40 -3.71
CA GLU A 18 -9.39 18.58 -4.46
C GLU A 18 -7.98 18.40 -5.04
N VAL A 19 -7.05 17.87 -4.26
CA VAL A 19 -5.69 17.59 -4.74
C VAL A 19 -5.70 16.52 -5.83
N LEU A 20 -6.37 15.38 -5.60
CA LEU A 20 -6.38 14.25 -6.55
C LEU A 20 -6.96 14.64 -7.92
N LYS A 21 -7.93 15.56 -7.98
CA LYS A 21 -8.45 16.13 -9.24
C LYS A 21 -7.41 16.90 -10.05
N THR A 22 -6.33 17.35 -9.43
CA THR A 22 -5.26 18.11 -10.09
C THR A 22 -4.14 17.22 -10.64
N ILE A 23 -4.17 15.92 -10.40
CA ILE A 23 -3.21 14.98 -10.98
C ILE A 23 -3.33 15.04 -12.51
N PRO A 24 -2.22 15.34 -13.22
CA PRO A 24 -2.25 15.49 -14.68
C PRO A 24 -2.24 14.11 -15.38
N ALA A 25 -3.22 13.29 -15.06
CA ALA A 25 -3.43 11.96 -15.64
C ALA A 25 -4.93 11.70 -15.75
N HIS A 26 -5.30 10.82 -16.68
CA HIS A 26 -6.67 10.44 -16.97
C HIS A 26 -6.85 8.93 -16.75
N GLY A 27 -8.09 8.45 -16.79
CA GLY A 27 -8.38 7.03 -16.74
C GLY A 27 -8.55 6.47 -15.32
N PHE A 28 -8.76 7.32 -14.33
CA PHE A 28 -9.08 6.89 -12.98
C PHE A 28 -10.15 7.77 -12.33
N ASP A 29 -10.87 7.19 -11.38
CA ASP A 29 -11.82 7.87 -10.50
C ASP A 29 -11.58 7.45 -9.05
N ILE A 30 -12.03 8.26 -8.10
CA ILE A 30 -11.83 7.99 -6.66
C ILE A 30 -13.18 7.66 -6.03
N LYS A 31 -13.21 6.52 -5.34
CA LYS A 31 -14.38 6.10 -4.57
C LYS A 31 -14.02 5.92 -3.11
N ILE A 32 -14.71 6.66 -2.24
CA ILE A 32 -14.61 6.53 -0.78
C ILE A 32 -15.94 5.98 -0.28
N SER A 33 -15.89 4.94 0.54
CA SER A 33 -17.11 4.27 1.04
C SER A 33 -16.88 3.62 2.39
N ARG A 34 -17.95 3.12 3.00
CA ARG A 34 -17.88 2.26 4.19
C ARG A 34 -18.12 0.82 3.78
N VAL A 35 -17.33 -0.10 4.31
CA VAL A 35 -17.46 -1.54 4.06
C VAL A 35 -17.32 -2.33 5.35
N SER A 36 -17.91 -3.52 5.39
CA SER A 36 -17.75 -4.42 6.52
C SER A 36 -16.65 -5.45 6.24
N LYS A 37 -15.66 -5.54 7.13
CA LYS A 37 -14.62 -6.59 7.13
C LYS A 37 -14.73 -7.39 8.42
N SER A 38 -15.17 -8.65 8.30
CA SER A 38 -15.42 -9.55 9.45
C SER A 38 -16.30 -8.91 10.53
N GLY A 39 -17.32 -8.14 10.13
CA GLY A 39 -18.23 -7.44 11.05
C GLY A 39 -17.73 -6.07 11.55
N LEU A 40 -16.50 -5.68 11.23
CA LEU A 40 -15.98 -4.36 11.56
C LEU A 40 -16.36 -3.35 10.47
N ASP A 41 -16.82 -2.17 10.88
CA ASP A 41 -17.07 -1.05 9.99
C ASP A 41 -15.75 -0.37 9.64
N CYS A 42 -15.40 -0.32 8.35
CA CYS A 42 -14.11 0.16 7.89
C CYS A 42 -14.31 1.20 6.77
N CYS A 43 -13.44 2.19 6.71
CA CYS A 43 -13.32 3.06 5.55
C CYS A 43 -12.68 2.29 4.39
N ASP A 44 -13.19 2.48 3.19
CA ASP A 44 -12.61 1.97 1.95
C ASP A 44 -12.27 3.14 1.02
N PHE A 45 -11.03 3.16 0.57
CA PHE A 45 -10.54 4.10 -0.44
C PHE A 45 -10.13 3.30 -1.66
N ASN A 46 -10.70 3.62 -2.80
CA ASN A 46 -10.46 2.89 -4.03
C ASN A 46 -10.18 3.85 -5.18
N VAL A 47 -9.04 3.65 -5.84
CA VAL A 47 -8.74 4.22 -7.15
C VAL A 47 -9.32 3.26 -8.18
N VAL A 48 -10.38 3.69 -8.86
CA VAL A 48 -11.08 2.91 -9.87
C VAL A 48 -10.50 3.27 -11.23
N LEU A 49 -9.87 2.33 -11.87
CA LEU A 49 -9.32 2.52 -13.21
C LEU A 49 -10.43 2.31 -14.25
N ASP A 50 -10.34 3.01 -15.38
CA ASP A 50 -11.16 2.70 -16.54
C ASP A 50 -10.72 1.40 -17.24
N LYS A 51 -11.50 0.91 -18.19
CA LYS A 51 -11.24 -0.38 -18.85
C LYS A 51 -9.92 -0.44 -19.62
N ASP A 52 -9.40 0.72 -20.01
CA ASP A 52 -8.16 0.79 -20.79
C ASP A 52 -6.91 0.75 -19.89
N HIS A 53 -7.10 0.91 -18.57
CA HIS A 53 -6.05 0.96 -17.55
C HIS A 53 -6.22 -0.10 -16.45
N GLU A 54 -7.20 -1.02 -16.60
CA GLU A 54 -7.43 -2.08 -15.59
C GLU A 54 -6.18 -2.95 -15.40
N ASN A 55 -5.73 -3.03 -14.17
CA ASN A 55 -4.66 -3.92 -13.73
C ASN A 55 -5.29 -5.11 -13.01
N HIS A 56 -5.13 -6.33 -13.54
CA HIS A 56 -5.70 -7.53 -12.93
C HIS A 56 -4.84 -7.99 -11.74
N ASP A 57 -5.41 -8.02 -10.54
CA ASP A 57 -4.79 -8.68 -9.37
C ASP A 57 -4.92 -10.22 -9.53
N HIS A 58 -3.88 -10.84 -10.10
CA HIS A 58 -3.82 -12.30 -10.29
C HIS A 58 -3.50 -13.09 -9.00
N ASP A 59 -3.20 -12.39 -7.91
CA ASP A 59 -2.73 -13.02 -6.68
C ASP A 59 -3.84 -13.78 -5.96
N MET A 60 -5.06 -13.25 -5.96
CA MET A 60 -6.21 -13.91 -5.32
C MET A 60 -6.60 -15.20 -6.01
N GLU A 61 -6.54 -15.26 -7.34
CA GLU A 61 -6.75 -16.49 -8.10
C GLU A 61 -5.65 -17.53 -7.82
N TYR A 62 -4.41 -17.06 -7.69
CA TYR A 62 -3.27 -17.93 -7.38
C TYR A 62 -3.37 -18.54 -5.97
N LEU A 63 -3.80 -17.75 -4.98
CA LEU A 63 -3.85 -18.17 -3.58
C LEU A 63 -5.03 -19.09 -3.27
N PHE A 64 -6.19 -18.89 -3.91
CA PHE A 64 -7.45 -19.54 -3.54
C PHE A 64 -8.07 -20.39 -4.66
N GLY A 65 -7.50 -20.38 -5.88
CA GLY A 65 -8.01 -21.10 -7.05
C GLY A 65 -9.28 -20.50 -7.64
N HIS A 66 -9.64 -20.96 -8.85
CA HIS A 66 -10.93 -20.62 -9.46
C HIS A 66 -12.02 -21.56 -8.94
N ASP A 67 -12.94 -21.08 -8.12
CA ASP A 67 -14.25 -21.73 -7.89
C ASP A 67 -15.19 -21.44 -9.06
N HIS A 68 -14.83 -21.84 -10.26
CA HIS A 68 -15.77 -21.90 -11.38
C HIS A 68 -15.97 -23.36 -11.79
N ILE A 69 -17.03 -23.95 -11.25
CA ILE A 69 -17.64 -25.15 -11.78
C ILE A 69 -18.25 -24.78 -13.14
N HIS A 70 -17.48 -24.88 -14.19
CA HIS A 70 -18.04 -25.04 -15.54
C HIS A 70 -17.98 -26.50 -15.91
N SER A 71 -19.13 -27.17 -15.75
CA SER A 71 -19.43 -28.44 -16.39
C SER A 71 -19.41 -28.24 -17.91
N HIS A 72 -18.37 -28.67 -18.56
CA HIS A 72 -18.38 -29.01 -19.96
C HIS A 72 -17.74 -30.36 -20.17
N GLU A 73 -18.63 -31.38 -20.27
CA GLU A 73 -18.31 -32.58 -20.98
C GLU A 73 -18.06 -32.23 -22.46
N HIS A 74 -16.87 -32.47 -22.94
CA HIS A 74 -16.61 -32.93 -24.28
C HIS A 74 -15.18 -33.50 -24.35
N MET A 75 -15.09 -34.81 -24.45
CA MET A 75 -13.91 -35.50 -24.98
C MET A 75 -13.80 -35.17 -26.47
N GLU A 76 -12.66 -34.66 -26.87
CA GLU A 76 -12.12 -34.93 -28.20
C GLU A 76 -10.59 -34.94 -28.16
N GLU A 77 -10.03 -36.05 -28.58
CA GLU A 77 -8.62 -36.25 -28.90
C GLU A 77 -8.20 -35.26 -29.97
N HIS A 78 -7.15 -34.52 -29.71
CA HIS A 78 -6.42 -33.84 -30.79
C HIS A 78 -4.94 -34.18 -30.82
N VAL A 79 -4.62 -34.78 -31.93
CA VAL A 79 -3.32 -35.09 -32.53
C VAL A 79 -2.46 -33.83 -32.59
N TYR A 80 -1.19 -34.00 -32.24
CA TYR A 80 -0.12 -33.02 -32.47
C TYR A 80 0.03 -32.73 -33.95
N ASN A 81 -0.12 -31.47 -34.33
CA ASN A 81 0.46 -30.94 -35.57
C ASN A 81 1.17 -29.62 -35.24
N GLU A 82 2.47 -29.64 -35.42
CA GLU A 82 3.31 -28.43 -35.54
C GLU A 82 2.92 -27.72 -36.84
N ASP A 83 2.49 -26.45 -36.75
CA ASP A 83 2.91 -25.38 -37.63
C ASP A 83 2.27 -24.03 -37.28
N HIS A 84 3.15 -23.10 -36.97
CA HIS A 84 3.22 -21.67 -37.30
C HIS A 84 2.04 -20.69 -37.10
N THR A 85 2.42 -19.68 -36.31
CA THR A 85 2.18 -18.25 -36.51
C THR A 85 0.75 -17.77 -36.48
N HIS A 86 0.42 -17.18 -35.34
CA HIS A 86 -0.02 -15.79 -35.20
C HIS A 86 -0.14 -15.49 -33.69
N LEU A 87 0.95 -14.96 -33.14
CA LEU A 87 0.90 -14.18 -31.94
C LEU A 87 0.10 -12.93 -32.28
N GLN A 88 -1.18 -12.88 -31.93
CA GLN A 88 -1.81 -11.61 -31.67
C GLN A 88 -1.13 -11.08 -30.41
N GLU A 89 -0.21 -10.16 -30.58
CA GLU A 89 0.25 -9.28 -29.54
C GLU A 89 -0.98 -8.45 -29.12
N ASP A 90 -1.63 -8.85 -28.04
CA ASP A 90 -2.45 -7.94 -27.26
C ASP A 90 -1.50 -6.87 -26.72
N THR A 91 -1.32 -5.81 -27.49
CA THR A 91 -0.58 -4.63 -27.09
C THR A 91 -1.40 -3.86 -26.04
N HIS A 92 -1.48 -4.38 -24.82
CA HIS A 92 -1.77 -3.57 -23.69
C HIS A 92 -0.56 -2.65 -23.49
N HIS A 93 -0.68 -1.40 -23.88
CA HIS A 93 0.30 -0.36 -23.64
C HIS A 93 0.36 -0.09 -22.12
N HIS A 94 1.11 -0.91 -21.37
CA HIS A 94 1.55 -0.54 -20.04
C HIS A 94 2.51 0.63 -20.19
N GLU A 95 2.10 1.81 -19.77
CA GLU A 95 2.99 2.97 -19.69
C GLU A 95 4.05 2.70 -18.62
N HIS A 96 5.20 2.23 -19.03
CA HIS A 96 6.36 2.09 -18.16
C HIS A 96 6.90 3.46 -17.80
N ARG A 97 6.66 3.91 -16.58
CA ARG A 97 7.17 5.17 -16.06
C ARG A 97 8.43 4.92 -15.25
N ASN A 98 9.41 5.79 -15.40
CA ASN A 98 10.58 5.85 -14.53
C ASN A 98 10.34 6.87 -13.40
N LEU A 99 11.31 6.98 -12.47
CA LEU A 99 11.20 7.90 -11.32
C LEU A 99 11.01 9.37 -11.76
N ALA A 100 11.70 9.81 -12.82
CA ALA A 100 11.61 11.19 -13.31
C ALA A 100 10.21 11.50 -13.87
N ASP A 101 9.57 10.54 -14.55
CA ASP A 101 8.22 10.68 -15.08
C ASP A 101 7.21 10.84 -13.91
N VAL A 102 7.36 10.04 -12.87
CA VAL A 102 6.50 10.11 -11.67
C VAL A 102 6.70 11.43 -10.93
N ILE A 103 7.95 11.87 -10.73
CA ILE A 103 8.24 13.17 -10.10
C ILE A 103 7.62 14.31 -10.92
N ALA A 104 7.67 14.26 -12.25
CA ALA A 104 7.05 15.27 -13.11
C ALA A 104 5.52 15.33 -12.95
N ILE A 105 4.86 14.21 -12.64
CA ILE A 105 3.42 14.17 -12.31
C ILE A 105 3.17 14.80 -10.94
N ILE A 106 3.97 14.43 -9.93
CA ILE A 106 3.88 14.98 -8.58
C ILE A 106 4.07 16.50 -8.60
N ASP A 107 5.06 17.00 -9.34
CA ASP A 107 5.38 18.42 -9.44
C ASP A 107 4.26 19.26 -10.08
N LYS A 108 3.49 18.68 -10.97
CA LYS A 108 2.33 19.31 -11.60
C LYS A 108 1.06 19.21 -10.77
N THR A 109 1.02 18.35 -9.76
CA THR A 109 -0.14 18.19 -8.86
C THR A 109 -0.16 19.30 -7.81
N HIS A 110 -1.30 19.93 -7.59
CA HIS A 110 -1.46 21.05 -6.65
C HIS A 110 -1.61 20.52 -5.22
N MET A 111 -0.52 20.46 -4.47
CA MET A 111 -0.47 20.05 -3.07
C MET A 111 0.51 20.93 -2.29
N THR A 112 0.52 20.80 -0.97
CA THR A 112 1.50 21.46 -0.11
C THR A 112 2.92 20.95 -0.38
N GLU A 113 3.93 21.75 -0.02
CA GLU A 113 5.34 21.35 -0.15
C GLU A 113 5.67 20.12 0.72
N ASN A 114 5.06 19.99 1.90
CA ASN A 114 5.27 18.85 2.78
C ASN A 114 4.73 17.56 2.15
N ALA A 115 3.48 17.58 1.65
CA ALA A 115 2.89 16.45 0.96
C ALA A 115 3.70 16.07 -0.28
N ARG A 116 4.16 17.05 -1.07
CA ARG A 116 5.03 16.86 -2.24
C ARG A 116 6.34 16.17 -1.85
N ALA A 117 7.04 16.73 -0.87
CA ALA A 117 8.31 16.17 -0.40
C ALA A 117 8.16 14.74 0.11
N LEU A 118 7.06 14.45 0.80
CA LEU A 118 6.76 13.10 1.27
C LEU A 118 6.48 12.14 0.11
N ALA A 119 5.66 12.53 -0.88
CA ALA A 119 5.38 11.71 -2.06
C ALA A 119 6.67 11.39 -2.84
N VAL A 120 7.52 12.38 -3.08
CA VAL A 120 8.83 12.19 -3.74
C VAL A 120 9.73 11.27 -2.93
N LYS A 121 9.76 11.39 -1.59
CA LYS A 121 10.52 10.51 -0.71
C LYS A 121 10.06 9.06 -0.83
N ILE A 122 8.75 8.80 -0.82
CA ILE A 122 8.18 7.45 -0.94
C ILE A 122 8.59 6.83 -2.28
N PHE A 123 8.42 7.54 -3.41
CA PHE A 123 8.82 7.03 -4.72
C PHE A 123 10.33 6.83 -4.86
N THR A 124 11.14 7.67 -4.22
CA THR A 124 12.59 7.48 -4.20
C THR A 124 12.99 6.20 -3.49
N ILE A 125 12.34 5.90 -2.34
CA ILE A 125 12.54 4.65 -1.60
C ILE A 125 12.16 3.43 -2.47
N LEU A 126 11.01 3.50 -3.14
CA LEU A 126 10.57 2.45 -4.06
C LEU A 126 11.56 2.25 -5.20
N ALA A 127 11.98 3.33 -5.86
CA ALA A 127 12.93 3.25 -6.96
C ALA A 127 14.28 2.65 -6.55
N GLN A 128 14.77 2.99 -5.37
CA GLN A 128 15.99 2.41 -4.80
C GLN A 128 15.84 0.90 -4.54
N ALA A 129 14.70 0.50 -3.98
CA ALA A 129 14.44 -0.91 -3.67
C ALA A 129 14.27 -1.77 -4.93
N GLU A 130 13.56 -1.25 -5.93
CA GLU A 130 13.38 -1.90 -7.23
C GLU A 130 14.70 -1.96 -8.00
N ALA A 131 15.46 -0.86 -8.05
CA ALA A 131 16.77 -0.84 -8.69
C ALA A 131 17.71 -1.90 -8.10
N LYS A 132 17.70 -2.05 -6.77
CA LYS A 132 18.47 -3.07 -6.06
C LYS A 132 17.97 -4.49 -6.37
N ALA A 133 16.65 -4.69 -6.45
CA ALA A 133 16.05 -5.98 -6.78
C ALA A 133 16.38 -6.42 -8.21
N HIS A 134 16.42 -5.47 -9.14
CA HIS A 134 16.74 -5.71 -10.56
C HIS A 134 18.22 -5.63 -10.90
N GLY A 135 19.10 -5.25 -9.95
CA GLY A 135 20.52 -5.07 -10.21
C GLY A 135 20.83 -3.96 -11.21
N THR A 136 20.03 -2.89 -11.21
CA THR A 136 20.13 -1.76 -12.14
C THR A 136 20.33 -0.44 -11.37
N ASP A 137 20.55 0.66 -12.09
CA ASP A 137 20.62 2.01 -11.52
C ASP A 137 19.23 2.62 -11.36
N ILE A 138 19.05 3.48 -10.34
CA ILE A 138 17.78 4.14 -10.02
C ILE A 138 17.18 4.94 -11.19
N ASN A 139 18.03 5.48 -12.07
CA ASN A 139 17.58 6.26 -13.24
C ASN A 139 17.13 5.37 -14.39
N HIS A 140 17.47 4.08 -14.35
CA HIS A 140 17.16 3.10 -15.38
C HIS A 140 16.11 2.09 -14.92
N VAL A 141 15.64 2.19 -13.67
CA VAL A 141 14.55 1.34 -13.20
C VAL A 141 13.22 1.82 -13.81
N HIS A 142 12.49 0.87 -14.38
CA HIS A 142 11.11 1.07 -14.80
C HIS A 142 10.19 0.46 -13.76
N PHE A 143 9.21 1.22 -13.31
CA PHE A 143 8.18 0.70 -12.44
C PHE A 143 7.21 -0.17 -13.24
N HIS A 144 7.20 -1.47 -12.99
CA HIS A 144 6.31 -2.39 -13.66
C HIS A 144 4.90 -2.36 -13.07
N GLU A 145 4.78 -2.24 -11.74
CA GLU A 145 3.51 -2.20 -11.00
C GLU A 145 3.29 -0.83 -10.33
N VAL A 146 4.33 -0.26 -9.73
CA VAL A 146 4.23 0.94 -8.89
C VAL A 146 4.18 2.24 -9.72
N GLY A 147 4.49 2.20 -11.01
CA GLY A 147 4.38 3.33 -11.94
C GLY A 147 2.98 3.54 -12.52
N ALA A 148 2.05 2.64 -12.23
CA ALA A 148 0.67 2.76 -12.63
C ALA A 148 -0.02 3.93 -11.90
N ILE A 149 -1.04 4.49 -12.52
CA ILE A 149 -1.69 5.72 -12.04
C ILE A 149 -2.38 5.53 -10.68
N ASP A 150 -2.87 4.34 -10.38
CA ASP A 150 -3.45 3.98 -9.08
C ASP A 150 -2.43 4.08 -7.95
N SER A 151 -1.21 3.56 -8.17
CA SER A 151 -0.11 3.67 -7.19
C SER A 151 0.35 5.11 -7.00
N ILE A 152 0.37 5.91 -8.09
CA ILE A 152 0.70 7.35 -8.00
C ILE A 152 -0.37 8.08 -7.19
N ALA A 153 -1.65 7.82 -7.48
CA ALA A 153 -2.77 8.42 -6.76
C ALA A 153 -2.77 8.01 -5.28
N ASP A 154 -2.51 6.74 -4.97
CA ASP A 154 -2.43 6.22 -3.59
C ASP A 154 -1.31 6.88 -2.79
N ILE A 155 -0.12 7.05 -3.37
CA ILE A 155 1.02 7.68 -2.68
C ILE A 155 0.80 9.17 -2.47
N ILE A 156 0.27 9.89 -3.47
CA ILE A 156 -0.14 11.28 -3.32
C ILE A 156 -1.20 11.39 -2.22
N ALA A 157 -2.22 10.52 -2.24
CA ALA A 157 -3.29 10.53 -1.25
C ALA A 157 -2.79 10.30 0.19
N VAL A 158 -1.90 9.33 0.41
CA VAL A 158 -1.27 9.10 1.73
C VAL A 158 -0.52 10.34 2.18
N SER A 159 0.26 10.96 1.28
CA SER A 159 1.08 12.13 1.59
C SER A 159 0.23 13.34 1.99
N VAL A 160 -0.87 13.57 1.25
CA VAL A 160 -1.83 14.64 1.54
C VAL A 160 -2.56 14.38 2.87
N CYS A 161 -3.02 13.16 3.12
CA CYS A 161 -3.69 12.83 4.38
C CYS A 161 -2.79 13.02 5.59
N LEU A 162 -1.53 12.60 5.51
CA LEU A 162 -0.56 12.76 6.61
C LEU A 162 -0.22 14.22 6.88
N ASP A 163 0.01 15.01 5.83
CA ASP A 163 0.24 16.44 5.97
C ASP A 163 -0.98 17.16 6.58
N ASN A 164 -2.17 16.79 6.14
CA ASN A 164 -3.42 17.36 6.66
C ASN A 164 -3.67 17.01 8.14
N LEU A 165 -3.31 15.81 8.57
CA LEU A 165 -3.43 15.41 10.00
C LEU A 165 -2.47 16.17 10.89
N ALA A 166 -1.41 16.73 10.35
CA ALA A 166 -0.40 17.56 11.04
C ALA A 166 0.12 16.90 12.35
N VAL A 167 0.43 15.59 12.27
CA VAL A 167 0.99 14.84 13.39
C VAL A 167 2.48 15.11 13.53
N ASP A 168 2.99 15.21 14.75
CA ASP A 168 4.39 15.48 15.03
C ASP A 168 5.29 14.27 14.83
N GLU A 169 4.78 13.09 15.18
CA GLU A 169 5.51 11.82 15.10
C GLU A 169 4.65 10.70 14.53
N VAL A 170 5.31 9.74 13.90
CA VAL A 170 4.68 8.51 13.39
C VAL A 170 5.39 7.30 13.99
N CYS A 171 4.69 6.58 14.86
CA CYS A 171 5.20 5.38 15.51
C CYS A 171 4.78 4.13 14.73
N ILE A 172 5.77 3.37 14.24
CA ILE A 172 5.57 2.06 13.61
C ILE A 172 6.51 1.06 14.27
N PRO A 173 6.06 0.35 15.31
CA PRO A 173 6.91 -0.59 16.06
C PRO A 173 7.35 -1.78 15.21
N SER A 174 6.45 -2.33 14.43
CA SER A 174 6.69 -3.45 13.53
C SER A 174 5.60 -3.53 12.46
N MET A 175 5.90 -4.28 11.39
CA MET A 175 4.91 -4.66 10.37
C MET A 175 4.66 -6.16 10.44
N ASN A 176 3.46 -6.60 10.05
CA ASN A 176 3.12 -8.01 9.99
C ASN A 176 3.19 -8.49 8.54
N GLU A 177 3.93 -9.58 8.29
CA GLU A 177 4.10 -10.16 6.97
C GLU A 177 3.58 -11.59 6.94
N GLY A 178 3.00 -11.98 5.80
CA GLY A 178 2.56 -13.34 5.55
C GLY A 178 3.72 -14.27 5.17
N CYS A 179 3.38 -15.45 4.67
CA CYS A 179 4.36 -16.46 4.26
C CYS A 179 4.02 -17.05 2.89
N GLY A 180 4.93 -17.89 2.37
CA GLY A 180 4.75 -18.58 1.09
C GLY A 180 5.20 -17.75 -0.10
N THR A 181 4.35 -17.68 -1.11
CA THR A 181 4.66 -17.02 -2.39
C THR A 181 3.48 -16.19 -2.87
N VAL A 182 3.77 -15.23 -3.73
CA VAL A 182 2.81 -14.34 -4.40
C VAL A 182 3.06 -14.37 -5.90
N ARG A 183 2.01 -14.25 -6.71
CA ARG A 183 2.11 -14.11 -8.16
C ARG A 183 2.05 -12.64 -8.54
N CYS A 184 3.04 -12.17 -9.26
CA CYS A 184 3.12 -10.81 -9.78
C CYS A 184 3.61 -10.82 -11.24
N GLN A 185 3.85 -9.65 -11.84
CA GLN A 185 4.38 -9.56 -13.22
C GLN A 185 5.73 -10.27 -13.41
N HIS A 186 6.54 -10.41 -12.35
CA HIS A 186 7.81 -11.14 -12.35
C HIS A 186 7.64 -12.66 -12.18
N GLY A 187 6.41 -13.17 -12.18
CA GLY A 187 6.10 -14.57 -11.90
C GLY A 187 5.83 -14.83 -10.41
N ILE A 188 6.22 -16.00 -9.93
CA ILE A 188 5.98 -16.42 -8.54
C ILE A 188 7.20 -16.04 -7.70
N LEU A 189 7.00 -15.12 -6.75
CA LEU A 189 8.05 -14.64 -5.85
C LEU A 189 7.80 -15.08 -4.39
N PRO A 190 8.87 -15.28 -3.59
CA PRO A 190 8.71 -15.53 -2.16
C PRO A 190 8.24 -14.27 -1.43
N VAL A 191 7.50 -14.46 -0.33
CA VAL A 191 7.10 -13.39 0.60
C VAL A 191 8.08 -13.34 1.76
N PRO A 192 8.62 -12.15 2.11
CA PRO A 192 8.43 -10.84 1.45
C PRO A 192 9.08 -10.78 0.06
N VAL A 193 8.45 -10.04 -0.85
CA VAL A 193 9.02 -9.84 -2.19
C VAL A 193 10.33 -9.05 -2.14
N PRO A 194 11.22 -9.17 -3.16
CA PRO A 194 12.57 -8.58 -3.09
C PRO A 194 12.59 -7.09 -2.76
N ALA A 195 11.71 -6.28 -3.35
CA ALA A 195 11.64 -4.85 -3.07
C ALA A 195 11.27 -4.57 -1.60
N VAL A 196 10.29 -5.29 -1.04
CA VAL A 196 9.91 -5.21 0.38
C VAL A 196 11.09 -5.59 1.27
N ALA A 197 11.76 -6.71 0.98
CA ALA A 197 12.91 -7.16 1.75
C ALA A 197 14.05 -6.11 1.75
N ASN A 198 14.30 -5.47 0.61
CA ASN A 198 15.28 -4.40 0.48
C ASN A 198 14.92 -3.17 1.34
N ILE A 199 13.65 -2.73 1.32
CA ILE A 199 13.19 -1.58 2.13
C ILE A 199 13.30 -1.90 3.62
N ILE A 200 12.80 -3.05 4.04
CA ILE A 200 12.82 -3.47 5.44
C ILE A 200 14.26 -3.51 5.98
N ALA A 201 15.18 -4.10 5.20
CA ALA A 201 16.58 -4.21 5.59
C ALA A 201 17.27 -2.83 5.67
N GLU A 202 17.02 -1.94 4.70
CA GLU A 202 17.65 -0.62 4.64
C GLU A 202 17.18 0.29 5.77
N TYR A 203 15.87 0.25 6.09
CA TYR A 203 15.27 1.14 7.08
C TYR A 203 15.12 0.51 8.47
N GLY A 204 15.61 -0.73 8.67
CA GLY A 204 15.58 -1.40 9.97
C GLY A 204 14.15 -1.54 10.52
N ILE A 205 13.18 -1.91 9.68
CA ILE A 205 11.80 -2.11 10.12
C ILE A 205 11.65 -3.52 10.68
N ALA A 206 11.18 -3.64 11.92
CA ALA A 206 10.91 -4.93 12.53
C ALA A 206 9.70 -5.61 11.84
N VAL A 207 9.80 -6.91 11.60
CA VAL A 207 8.75 -7.70 10.95
C VAL A 207 8.31 -8.84 11.85
N ASN A 208 7.00 -8.99 12.02
CA ASN A 208 6.39 -10.15 12.64
C ASN A 208 5.96 -11.12 11.54
N GLN A 209 6.59 -12.28 11.46
CA GLN A 209 6.20 -13.33 10.54
C GLN A 209 4.92 -14.00 11.00
N MET A 210 3.89 -14.02 10.14
CA MET A 210 2.61 -14.68 10.38
C MET A 210 2.55 -16.03 9.65
N ASP A 211 1.82 -16.98 10.20
CA ASP A 211 1.51 -18.26 9.53
C ASP A 211 0.22 -18.12 8.69
N ILE A 212 0.24 -17.19 7.73
CA ILE A 212 -0.85 -16.94 6.80
C ILE A 212 -0.23 -16.75 5.41
N LYS A 213 -0.71 -17.52 4.44
CA LYS A 213 -0.22 -17.39 3.06
C LYS A 213 -0.64 -16.07 2.44
N GLY A 214 0.29 -15.42 1.74
CA GLY A 214 0.09 -14.19 0.99
C GLY A 214 0.97 -13.04 1.45
N GLU A 215 0.97 -12.00 0.64
CA GLU A 215 1.70 -10.76 0.86
C GLU A 215 0.84 -9.80 1.69
N PHE A 216 1.34 -9.38 2.84
CA PHE A 216 0.68 -8.40 3.70
C PHE A 216 1.39 -7.04 3.65
N ILE A 217 2.68 -7.06 3.36
CA ILE A 217 3.50 -5.86 3.16
C ILE A 217 3.79 -5.72 1.67
N THR A 218 3.09 -4.82 0.99
CA THR A 218 3.39 -4.50 -0.41
C THR A 218 4.59 -3.55 -0.51
N PRO A 219 5.29 -3.46 -1.66
CA PRO A 219 6.37 -2.49 -1.85
C PRO A 219 5.96 -1.06 -1.51
N THR A 220 4.78 -0.62 -1.97
CA THR A 220 4.22 0.70 -1.64
C THR A 220 4.00 0.86 -0.14
N GLY A 221 3.41 -0.14 0.53
CA GLY A 221 3.19 -0.10 1.98
C GLY A 221 4.48 -0.02 2.79
N ALA A 222 5.51 -0.79 2.39
CA ALA A 222 6.83 -0.73 3.01
C ALA A 222 7.50 0.65 2.83
N ALA A 223 7.42 1.21 1.61
CA ALA A 223 8.00 2.52 1.31
C ALA A 223 7.30 3.66 2.07
N VAL A 224 5.96 3.61 2.18
CA VAL A 224 5.20 4.55 3.03
C VAL A 224 5.68 4.44 4.47
N ALA A 225 5.72 3.23 5.05
CA ALA A 225 6.17 3.04 6.42
C ALA A 225 7.60 3.54 6.64
N ALA A 226 8.53 3.24 5.74
CA ALA A 226 9.91 3.70 5.78
C ALA A 226 10.03 5.23 5.68
N ALA A 227 9.19 5.87 4.85
CA ALA A 227 9.23 7.31 4.65
C ALA A 227 8.69 8.09 5.86
N VAL A 228 7.64 7.59 6.52
CA VAL A 228 6.91 8.34 7.54
C VAL A 228 7.34 7.99 8.96
N ARG A 229 7.90 6.80 9.21
CA ARG A 229 8.29 6.36 10.55
C ARG A 229 9.33 7.28 11.17
N THR A 230 9.00 7.92 12.29
CA THR A 230 9.92 8.71 13.10
C THR A 230 10.42 7.92 14.31
N THR A 231 9.61 6.99 14.84
CA THR A 231 9.96 6.15 15.98
C THR A 231 9.39 4.73 15.84
N ASP A 232 10.03 3.78 16.49
CA ASP A 232 9.60 2.39 16.62
C ASP A 232 9.14 2.04 18.06
N ARG A 233 9.18 3.03 18.96
CA ARG A 233 8.83 2.83 20.37
C ARG A 233 7.52 3.48 20.69
N LEU A 234 6.57 2.68 21.18
CA LEU A 234 5.35 3.19 21.76
C LEU A 234 5.69 3.88 23.09
N PRO A 235 5.08 5.05 23.36
CA PRO A 235 5.20 5.68 24.65
C PRO A 235 4.56 4.79 25.74
N ASP A 236 5.11 4.83 26.96
CA ASP A 236 4.60 4.03 28.09
C ASP A 236 3.16 4.41 28.47
N LYS A 237 2.79 5.67 28.23
CA LYS A 237 1.44 6.21 28.47
C LYS A 237 1.02 7.10 27.32
N TYR A 238 -0.21 6.95 26.89
CA TYR A 238 -0.81 7.80 25.87
C TYR A 238 -2.33 7.77 25.95
N ILE A 239 -2.96 8.78 25.40
CA ILE A 239 -4.41 8.88 25.27
C ILE A 239 -4.77 8.71 23.80
N ILE A 240 -5.66 7.76 23.49
CA ILE A 240 -6.16 7.62 22.11
C ILE A 240 -7.20 8.71 21.87
N LYS A 241 -6.95 9.57 20.88
CA LYS A 241 -7.85 10.65 20.49
C LYS A 241 -8.78 10.22 19.37
N LYS A 242 -8.24 9.50 18.38
CA LYS A 242 -9.02 9.01 17.23
C LYS A 242 -8.50 7.64 16.80
N ILE A 243 -9.36 6.86 16.20
CA ILE A 243 -9.03 5.57 15.59
C ILE A 243 -9.60 5.57 14.19
N GLY A 244 -8.77 5.20 13.22
CA GLY A 244 -9.20 4.99 11.85
C GLY A 244 -8.90 3.57 11.39
N ILE A 245 -9.84 2.93 10.71
CA ILE A 245 -9.73 1.57 10.19
C ILE A 245 -9.92 1.60 8.68
N GLY A 246 -8.85 1.30 7.96
CA GLY A 246 -8.85 1.20 6.51
C GLY A 246 -8.99 -0.23 6.03
N ALA A 247 -9.96 -0.51 5.16
CA ALA A 247 -10.17 -1.81 4.57
C ALA A 247 -9.11 -2.15 3.51
N GLY A 248 -8.67 -3.40 3.49
CA GLY A 248 -7.93 -4.00 2.38
C GLY A 248 -8.87 -4.69 1.40
N LYS A 249 -8.45 -4.81 0.14
CA LYS A 249 -9.25 -5.46 -0.91
C LYS A 249 -9.23 -6.98 -0.80
N ARG A 250 -8.09 -7.55 -0.46
CA ARG A 250 -7.87 -9.00 -0.37
C ARG A 250 -8.64 -9.61 0.81
N THR A 251 -9.01 -10.87 0.66
CA THR A 251 -9.72 -11.66 1.68
C THR A 251 -8.78 -12.72 2.22
N TYR A 252 -8.64 -12.76 3.55
CA TYR A 252 -7.84 -13.73 4.27
C TYR A 252 -8.67 -14.32 5.43
N GLU A 253 -8.13 -15.31 6.13
CA GLU A 253 -8.74 -15.85 7.37
C GLU A 253 -8.91 -14.76 8.44
N ARG A 254 -8.09 -13.71 8.38
CA ARG A 254 -8.17 -12.52 9.24
C ARG A 254 -8.70 -11.33 8.47
N PRO A 255 -9.33 -10.38 9.16
CA PRO A 255 -9.74 -9.13 8.51
C PRO A 255 -8.52 -8.43 7.88
N SER A 256 -8.58 -8.19 6.57
CA SER A 256 -7.58 -7.36 5.89
C SER A 256 -7.88 -5.90 6.20
N ILE A 257 -7.31 -5.40 7.27
CA ILE A 257 -7.50 -4.01 7.74
C ILE A 257 -6.17 -3.41 8.18
N LEU A 258 -6.10 -2.10 8.13
CA LEU A 258 -5.05 -1.29 8.74
C LEU A 258 -5.68 -0.33 9.74
N ARG A 259 -5.15 -0.30 10.96
CA ARG A 259 -5.59 0.61 12.01
C ARG A 259 -4.57 1.73 12.22
N ALA A 260 -5.01 2.97 12.08
CA ALA A 260 -4.29 4.16 12.50
C ALA A 260 -4.91 4.72 13.78
N MET A 261 -4.08 5.20 14.69
CA MET A 261 -4.54 5.84 15.93
C MET A 261 -3.83 7.17 16.10
N ILE A 262 -4.57 8.24 16.27
CA ILE A 262 -4.04 9.51 16.76
C ILE A 262 -3.97 9.41 18.28
N ILE A 263 -2.77 9.50 18.81
CA ILE A 263 -2.52 9.42 20.25
C ILE A 263 -1.88 10.71 20.74
N GLU A 264 -2.20 11.11 21.94
CA GLU A 264 -1.59 12.22 22.65
C GLU A 264 -0.70 11.67 23.76
N THR A 265 0.49 12.20 23.87
CA THR A 265 1.44 11.84 24.94
C THR A 265 1.69 13.04 25.84
N ASP A 266 1.89 12.79 27.14
CA ASP A 266 2.33 13.82 28.06
C ASP A 266 3.78 14.21 27.73
N ALA A 267 4.00 15.44 27.29
CA ALA A 267 5.29 15.96 26.85
C ALA A 267 6.37 16.06 27.96
N GLU A 268 6.17 15.47 29.14
CA GLU A 268 7.03 15.69 30.31
C GLU A 268 8.20 14.71 30.47
N SER A 269 8.42 13.72 29.57
CA SER A 269 9.39 12.69 29.93
C SER A 269 10.80 12.82 29.35
N GLU A 270 11.10 13.65 28.35
CA GLU A 270 12.50 13.72 27.84
C GLU A 270 13.02 15.07 27.31
N CYS A 271 12.27 16.15 27.27
CA CYS A 271 12.84 17.45 26.86
C CYS A 271 12.24 18.62 27.65
N GLY A 272 13.06 19.24 28.49
CA GLY A 272 12.69 20.41 29.30
C GLY A 272 12.35 21.66 28.49
N LYS A 273 11.25 21.67 27.73
CA LYS A 273 10.64 22.86 27.13
C LYS A 273 9.14 22.67 26.95
N ALA A 274 8.40 23.57 27.63
CA ALA A 274 7.05 24.06 27.39
C ALA A 274 5.94 23.10 26.90
N ASN A 275 4.90 22.96 27.78
CA ASN A 275 3.54 22.45 27.59
C ASN A 275 2.95 22.64 26.18
N THR A 276 3.23 21.75 25.26
CA THR A 276 2.39 21.48 24.08
C THR A 276 2.34 19.96 23.92
N GLY A 277 1.14 19.37 24.08
CA GLY A 277 0.94 17.93 23.83
C GLY A 277 1.40 17.58 22.43
N CYS A 278 2.11 16.46 22.29
CA CYS A 278 2.57 15.96 21.00
C CYS A 278 1.53 15.00 20.41
N ASP A 279 1.05 15.26 19.21
CA ASP A 279 0.15 14.38 18.50
C ASP A 279 0.96 13.34 17.70
N CYS A 280 0.83 12.07 18.10
CA CYS A 280 1.55 10.96 17.46
C CYS A 280 0.58 10.04 16.72
N LEU A 281 0.94 9.61 15.52
CA LEU A 281 0.21 8.62 14.74
C LEU A 281 0.80 7.23 15.01
N LEU A 282 -0.01 6.33 15.55
CA LEU A 282 0.34 4.93 15.72
C LEU A 282 -0.25 4.10 14.58
N TYR A 283 0.62 3.43 13.84
CA TYR A 283 0.27 2.55 12.73
C TYR A 283 0.38 1.09 13.17
N THR A 284 -0.73 0.36 13.20
CA THR A 284 -0.73 -1.06 13.61
C THR A 284 -1.59 -1.89 12.67
N SER A 285 -1.07 -3.04 12.25
CA SER A 285 -1.87 -4.12 11.69
C SER A 285 -2.26 -5.12 12.80
N PRO A 286 -3.32 -5.94 12.66
CA PRO A 286 -3.75 -6.86 13.70
C PRO A 286 -2.62 -7.81 14.12
N SER A 287 -2.34 -7.88 15.44
CA SER A 287 -1.34 -8.80 15.99
C SER A 287 -1.88 -10.23 16.07
N PRO A 288 -1.03 -11.27 15.93
CA PRO A 288 -1.41 -12.67 16.16
C PRO A 288 -2.04 -12.95 17.53
N ARG A 289 -1.75 -12.14 18.54
CA ARG A 289 -2.27 -12.32 19.92
C ARG A 289 -3.76 -12.02 20.06
N ASP A 290 -4.33 -11.20 19.19
CA ASP A 290 -5.74 -10.79 19.26
C ASP A 290 -6.71 -11.94 18.86
N ALA A 291 -6.20 -13.06 18.35
CA ALA A 291 -7.00 -14.19 17.87
C ALA A 291 -7.20 -15.33 18.91
N HIS A 292 -6.55 -15.30 20.08
CA HIS A 292 -6.56 -16.42 21.03
C HIS A 292 -7.45 -16.23 22.28
N GLU A 293 -8.09 -15.11 22.47
CA GLU A 293 -8.94 -14.84 23.68
C GLU A 293 -10.45 -14.93 23.45
N SER A 294 -10.88 -15.59 22.36
CA SER A 294 -12.31 -15.91 22.16
C SER A 294 -12.54 -17.42 22.26
N ARG A 295 -12.57 -17.94 23.49
CA ARG A 295 -13.20 -19.22 23.86
C ARG A 295 -14.13 -19.01 25.02
#